data_05445a69db523eecd01959ae9368a349
#
_entry.id   05445a69db523eecd01959ae9368a349
#
_cell.length_a   1.000
_cell.length_b   1.000
_cell.length_c   1.000
_cell.angle_alpha   90.00
_cell.angle_beta   90.00
_cell.angle_gamma   90.00
#
_symmetry.space_group_name_H-M   'P 1'
#
loop_
_entity.id
_entity.type
_entity.pdbx_description
1 polymer ?
#
loop_
_entity_poly.entity_id
_entity_poly.type
_entity_poly.pdbx_seq_one_letter_code
_entity_poly.pdbx_strand_id
1 'polypeptide(L)'
;AFISAYRHLSTYRGGSFKSWVMRIVTNTCYDELRRQKRRPTTPLEPLNDENQDENDSPEWMKDDQPSPESMLESNELENAIQSCLKKMKEDFRLVVILVDIQGMDYQEVSENTGMPLGTIKSRLARARGKLRDCLQYFRELLPANYRLDDEGNL
;
A
#
# COMPACT_ATOMS: atom_id res chain seq x y z
N ALA A 1 -0.02 14.59 -7.42
CA ALA A 1 -1.40 14.11 -7.24
C ALA A 1 -2.32 15.20 -6.67
N PHE A 2 -2.00 15.83 -5.52
CA PHE A 2 -2.87 16.85 -4.90
C PHE A 2 -3.13 18.07 -5.79
N ILE A 3 -2.12 18.61 -6.45
CA ILE A 3 -2.28 19.72 -7.42
C ILE A 3 -3.21 19.29 -8.55
N SER A 4 -3.09 18.06 -9.03
CA SER A 4 -3.97 17.51 -10.07
C SER A 4 -5.41 17.36 -9.55
N ALA A 5 -5.60 16.85 -8.33
CA ALA A 5 -6.91 16.74 -7.71
C ALA A 5 -7.57 18.13 -7.55
N TYR A 6 -6.83 19.12 -7.07
CA TYR A 6 -7.33 20.50 -6.96
C TYR A 6 -7.77 21.08 -8.31
N ARG A 7 -6.96 20.91 -9.35
CA ARG A 7 -7.30 21.39 -10.71
C ARG A 7 -8.54 20.71 -11.30
N HIS A 8 -8.79 19.47 -10.94
CA HIS A 8 -9.92 18.68 -11.44
C HIS A 8 -11.11 18.63 -10.47
N LEU A 9 -11.09 19.43 -9.39
CA LEU A 9 -12.15 19.41 -8.39
C LEU A 9 -13.53 19.74 -9.00
N SER A 10 -13.58 20.61 -10.00
CA SER A 10 -14.80 20.94 -10.74
C SER A 10 -15.38 19.77 -11.54
N THR A 11 -14.61 18.71 -11.78
CA THR A 11 -15.07 17.51 -12.49
C THR A 11 -15.67 16.47 -11.54
N TYR A 12 -15.57 16.69 -10.22
CA TYR A 12 -16.20 15.81 -9.24
C TYR A 12 -17.72 16.00 -9.27
N ARG A 13 -18.42 14.92 -9.68
CA ARG A 13 -19.90 14.94 -9.86
C ARG A 13 -20.65 14.22 -8.73
N GLY A 14 -20.02 14.04 -7.57
CA GLY A 14 -20.61 13.28 -6.46
C GLY A 14 -20.16 11.81 -6.43
N GLY A 15 -20.66 11.03 -5.46
CA GLY A 15 -20.22 9.67 -5.18
C GLY A 15 -19.09 9.60 -4.14
N SER A 16 -18.27 8.56 -4.18
CA SER A 16 -17.14 8.41 -3.26
C SER A 16 -15.99 9.36 -3.62
N PHE A 17 -15.83 10.42 -2.80
CA PHE A 17 -14.69 11.36 -2.95
C PHE A 17 -13.35 10.63 -2.82
N LYS A 18 -13.27 9.65 -1.93
CA LYS A 18 -12.07 8.80 -1.76
C LYS A 18 -11.71 8.09 -3.07
N SER A 19 -12.66 7.42 -3.71
CA SER A 19 -12.44 6.70 -4.97
C SER A 19 -12.03 7.65 -6.08
N TRP A 20 -12.64 8.83 -6.16
CA TRP A 20 -12.27 9.85 -7.14
C TRP A 20 -10.82 10.34 -6.95
N VAL A 21 -10.40 10.64 -5.71
CA VAL A 21 -9.01 11.03 -5.40
C VAL A 21 -8.05 9.87 -5.70
N MET A 22 -8.39 8.65 -5.30
CA MET A 22 -7.55 7.46 -5.54
C MET A 22 -7.35 7.20 -7.04
N ARG A 23 -8.33 7.48 -7.88
CA ARG A 23 -8.18 7.42 -9.33
C ARG A 23 -7.12 8.39 -9.84
N ILE A 24 -7.12 9.63 -9.34
CA ILE A 24 -6.12 10.66 -9.72
C ILE A 24 -4.73 10.22 -9.26
N VAL A 25 -4.61 9.74 -8.02
CA VAL A 25 -3.34 9.25 -7.45
C VAL A 25 -2.81 8.08 -8.27
N THR A 26 -3.63 7.06 -8.51
CA THR A 26 -3.25 5.86 -9.27
C THR A 26 -2.76 6.22 -10.68
N ASN A 27 -3.49 7.08 -11.39
CA ASN A 27 -3.08 7.52 -12.74
C ASN A 27 -1.76 8.28 -12.70
N THR A 28 -1.60 9.20 -11.74
CA THR A 28 -0.36 9.97 -11.59
C THR A 28 0.84 9.06 -11.29
N CYS A 29 0.66 8.05 -10.43
CA CYS A 29 1.70 7.07 -10.12
C CYS A 29 2.07 6.23 -11.35
N TYR A 30 1.08 5.77 -12.12
CA TYR A 30 1.35 5.01 -13.35
C TYR A 30 2.08 5.85 -14.41
N ASP A 31 1.71 7.11 -14.56
CA ASP A 31 2.38 8.00 -15.51
C ASP A 31 3.83 8.25 -15.09
N GLU A 32 4.09 8.41 -13.79
CA GLU A 32 5.43 8.55 -13.26
C GLU A 32 6.26 7.27 -13.46
N LEU A 33 5.71 6.09 -13.16
CA LEU A 33 6.37 4.81 -13.40
C LEU A 33 6.68 4.60 -14.90
N ARG A 34 5.74 4.97 -15.78
CA ARG A 34 5.99 4.93 -17.24
C ARG A 34 7.09 5.90 -17.65
N ARG A 35 7.14 7.10 -17.04
CA ARG A 35 8.18 8.11 -17.30
C ARG A 35 9.55 7.59 -16.88
N GLN A 36 9.66 7.01 -15.68
CA GLN A 36 10.91 6.41 -15.18
C GLN A 36 11.38 5.26 -16.06
N LYS A 37 10.49 4.39 -16.53
CA LYS A 37 10.83 3.29 -17.45
C LYS A 37 11.35 3.77 -18.81
N ARG A 38 10.83 4.91 -19.30
CA ARG A 38 11.27 5.49 -20.60
C ARG A 38 12.56 6.30 -20.49
N ARG A 39 12.83 6.89 -19.33
CA ARG A 39 14.02 7.68 -19.03
C ARG A 39 14.54 7.23 -17.68
N PRO A 40 15.31 6.14 -17.60
CA PRO A 40 15.99 5.77 -16.37
C PRO A 40 16.92 6.92 -15.99
N THR A 41 16.50 7.71 -15.01
CA THR A 41 17.38 8.69 -14.36
C THR A 41 18.26 7.90 -13.42
N THR A 42 19.51 7.77 -13.74
CA THR A 42 20.52 7.33 -12.77
C THR A 42 20.63 8.45 -11.73
N PRO A 43 20.38 8.19 -10.45
CA PRO A 43 20.61 9.20 -9.40
C PRO A 43 22.08 9.59 -9.46
N LEU A 44 22.38 10.89 -9.49
CA LEU A 44 23.75 11.39 -9.49
C LEU A 44 24.44 11.17 -8.12
N GLU A 45 23.65 10.90 -7.10
CA GLU A 45 24.14 10.53 -5.75
C GLU A 45 23.26 9.41 -5.20
N PRO A 46 23.87 8.43 -4.46
CA PRO A 46 23.09 7.49 -3.70
C PRO A 46 22.33 8.29 -2.63
N LEU A 47 21.00 8.34 -2.75
CA LEU A 47 20.14 8.81 -1.67
C LEU A 47 20.36 7.84 -0.50
N ASN A 48 21.15 8.26 0.48
CA ASN A 48 21.10 7.67 1.80
C ASN A 48 19.69 7.88 2.31
N ASP A 49 18.96 6.78 2.42
CA ASP A 49 17.60 6.70 2.95
C ASP A 49 17.66 6.79 4.50
N GLU A 50 18.39 7.79 5.00
CA GLU A 50 18.50 8.16 6.42
C GLU A 50 17.71 9.44 6.70
N ASN A 51 16.50 9.55 6.19
CA ASN A 51 15.50 10.43 6.75
C ASN A 51 14.43 9.57 7.43
N GLN A 52 14.74 9.20 8.66
CA GLN A 52 13.71 9.02 9.68
C GLN A 52 13.02 10.38 9.84
N ASP A 53 11.88 10.55 9.17
CA ASP A 53 10.96 11.60 9.55
C ASP A 53 10.53 11.30 10.98
N GLU A 54 11.14 12.03 11.91
CA GLU A 54 10.62 12.20 13.27
C GLU A 54 9.20 12.76 13.11
N ASN A 55 8.24 11.87 13.28
CA ASN A 55 6.83 12.21 13.28
C ASN A 55 6.55 12.95 14.59
N ASP A 56 6.78 14.26 14.57
CA ASP A 56 6.45 15.16 15.67
C ASP A 56 4.92 15.30 15.73
N SER A 57 4.30 14.33 16.41
CA SER A 57 2.87 14.34 16.65
C SER A 57 2.52 15.41 17.68
N PRO A 58 1.59 16.33 17.40
CA PRO A 58 1.21 17.39 18.34
C PRO A 58 0.78 16.84 19.70
N GLU A 59 1.23 17.48 20.77
CA GLU A 59 1.12 17.05 22.17
C GLU A 59 -0.31 16.89 22.73
N TRP A 60 -1.35 17.31 21.99
CA TRP A 60 -2.77 17.19 22.38
C TRP A 60 -3.42 15.82 22.03
N MET A 61 -2.68 14.90 21.40
CA MET A 61 -3.13 13.52 21.08
C MET A 61 -2.70 12.47 22.12
N LYS A 62 -2.28 12.89 23.31
CA LYS A 62 -1.86 11.99 24.39
C LYS A 62 -3.06 11.54 25.23
N ASP A 63 -3.85 10.56 24.71
CA ASP A 63 -4.55 9.59 25.55
C ASP A 63 -4.66 8.28 24.76
N ASP A 64 -4.17 7.20 25.33
CA ASP A 64 -3.97 5.87 24.73
C ASP A 64 -2.72 5.68 23.83
N GLN A 65 -1.56 6.17 24.26
CA GLN A 65 -0.32 5.76 23.57
C GLN A 65 0.03 4.31 23.93
N PRO A 66 0.20 3.42 22.91
CA PRO A 66 0.71 2.08 23.14
C PRO A 66 2.10 2.14 23.80
N SER A 67 2.46 1.13 24.61
CA SER A 67 3.76 1.11 25.28
C SER A 67 4.91 1.20 24.25
N PRO A 68 6.09 1.74 24.62
CA PRO A 68 7.23 1.81 23.70
C PRO A 68 7.58 0.47 23.05
N GLU A 69 7.38 -0.63 23.75
CA GLU A 69 7.58 -1.99 23.24
C GLU A 69 6.55 -2.36 22.18
N SER A 70 5.27 -2.04 22.39
CA SER A 70 4.22 -2.28 21.40
C SER A 70 4.35 -1.39 20.17
N MET A 71 4.95 -0.20 20.30
CA MET A 71 5.29 0.67 19.17
C MET A 71 6.43 0.08 18.34
N LEU A 72 7.45 -0.50 18.99
CA LEU A 72 8.56 -1.16 18.31
C LEU A 72 8.07 -2.40 17.53
N GLU A 73 7.30 -3.27 18.16
CA GLU A 73 6.71 -4.46 17.49
C GLU A 73 5.81 -4.07 16.32
N SER A 74 5.01 -3.00 16.48
CA SER A 74 4.16 -2.49 15.40
C SER A 74 4.98 -1.95 14.23
N ASN A 75 6.06 -1.24 14.49
CA ASN A 75 6.97 -0.71 13.47
C ASN A 75 7.70 -1.83 12.73
N GLU A 76 8.15 -2.87 13.46
CA GLU A 76 8.81 -4.02 12.83
C GLU A 76 7.86 -4.80 11.91
N LEU A 77 6.62 -5.02 12.35
CA LEU A 77 5.59 -5.66 11.53
C LEU A 77 5.27 -4.81 10.28
N GLU A 78 5.11 -3.51 10.44
CA GLU A 78 4.87 -2.61 9.31
C GLU A 78 6.03 -2.64 8.30
N ASN A 79 7.26 -2.58 8.76
CA ASN A 79 8.45 -2.71 7.92
C ASN A 79 8.52 -4.05 7.19
N ALA A 80 8.13 -5.15 7.85
CA ALA A 80 8.04 -6.47 7.23
C ALA A 80 6.98 -6.49 6.11
N ILE A 81 5.78 -5.94 6.35
CA ILE A 81 4.72 -5.82 5.36
C ILE A 81 5.19 -4.97 4.17
N GLN A 82 5.79 -3.81 4.42
CA GLN A 82 6.31 -2.93 3.38
C GLN A 82 7.39 -3.61 2.53
N SER A 83 8.29 -4.37 3.18
CA SER A 83 9.33 -5.15 2.50
C SER A 83 8.71 -6.21 1.57
N CYS A 84 7.70 -6.94 2.06
CA CYS A 84 7.00 -7.95 1.26
C CYS A 84 6.26 -7.32 0.08
N LEU A 85 5.60 -6.17 0.28
CA LEU A 85 4.94 -5.43 -0.79
C LEU A 85 5.96 -4.91 -1.83
N LYS A 86 7.11 -4.40 -1.41
CA LYS A 86 8.18 -3.93 -2.32
C LYS A 86 8.72 -5.05 -3.22
N LYS A 87 8.81 -6.28 -2.72
CA LYS A 87 9.27 -7.47 -3.49
C LYS A 87 8.23 -7.96 -4.50
N MET A 88 6.97 -7.54 -4.37
CA MET A 88 5.87 -7.97 -5.23
C MET A 88 5.90 -7.21 -6.57
N LYS A 89 5.49 -7.89 -7.67
CA LYS A 89 5.28 -7.22 -8.96
C LYS A 89 4.24 -6.11 -8.83
N GLU A 90 4.45 -5.00 -9.55
CA GLU A 90 3.63 -3.78 -9.49
C GLU A 90 2.12 -4.05 -9.58
N ASP A 91 1.69 -4.89 -10.54
CA ASP A 91 0.27 -5.20 -10.75
C ASP A 91 -0.40 -5.91 -9.57
N PHE A 92 0.33 -6.81 -8.89
CA PHE A 92 -0.17 -7.51 -7.71
C PHE A 92 -0.19 -6.59 -6.48
N ARG A 93 0.90 -5.83 -6.28
CA ARG A 93 1.01 -4.85 -5.21
C ARG A 93 -0.10 -3.81 -5.27
N LEU A 94 -0.36 -3.26 -6.48
CA LEU A 94 -1.43 -2.28 -6.68
C LEU A 94 -2.78 -2.80 -6.23
N VAL A 95 -3.17 -4.02 -6.65
CA VAL A 95 -4.49 -4.56 -6.32
C VAL A 95 -4.63 -4.79 -4.81
N VAL A 96 -3.58 -5.29 -4.12
CA VAL A 96 -3.58 -5.43 -2.66
C VAL A 96 -3.72 -4.07 -1.97
N ILE A 97 -2.96 -3.07 -2.39
CA ILE A 97 -3.04 -1.74 -1.79
C ILE A 97 -4.43 -1.14 -1.95
N LEU A 98 -5.03 -1.21 -3.13
CA LEU A 98 -6.34 -0.62 -3.38
C LEU A 98 -7.46 -1.35 -2.64
N VAL A 99 -7.45 -2.69 -2.64
CA VAL A 99 -8.52 -3.49 -2.02
C VAL A 99 -8.29 -3.65 -0.52
N ASP A 100 -7.15 -4.20 -0.10
CA ASP A 100 -6.95 -4.64 1.28
C ASP A 100 -6.53 -3.50 2.20
N ILE A 101 -5.73 -2.54 1.72
CA ILE A 101 -5.26 -1.42 2.54
C ILE A 101 -6.22 -0.22 2.44
N GLN A 102 -6.65 0.14 1.22
CA GLN A 102 -7.53 1.29 1.03
C GLN A 102 -9.02 0.94 1.18
N GLY A 103 -9.37 -0.35 1.21
CA GLY A 103 -10.74 -0.82 1.39
C GLY A 103 -11.66 -0.49 0.21
N MET A 104 -11.11 -0.36 -1.00
CA MET A 104 -11.91 -0.14 -2.20
C MET A 104 -12.59 -1.42 -2.64
N ASP A 105 -13.83 -1.33 -3.13
CA ASP A 105 -14.48 -2.48 -3.74
C ASP A 105 -13.91 -2.81 -5.13
N TYR A 106 -14.20 -3.99 -5.64
CA TYR A 106 -13.65 -4.46 -6.91
C TYR A 106 -14.12 -3.63 -8.11
N GLN A 107 -15.33 -3.07 -8.03
CA GLN A 107 -15.90 -2.19 -9.05
C GLN A 107 -15.10 -0.89 -9.12
N GLU A 108 -14.89 -0.25 -7.98
CA GLU A 108 -14.09 0.97 -7.85
C GLU A 108 -12.66 0.76 -8.36
N VAL A 109 -12.03 -0.38 -8.02
CA VAL A 109 -10.68 -0.72 -8.52
C VAL A 109 -10.70 -0.94 -10.03
N SER A 110 -11.74 -1.58 -10.58
CA SER A 110 -11.90 -1.76 -12.02
C SER A 110 -12.00 -0.43 -12.76
N GLU A 111 -12.81 0.49 -12.26
CA GLU A 111 -12.99 1.82 -12.83
C GLU A 111 -11.73 2.68 -12.75
N ASN A 112 -10.99 2.57 -11.64
CA ASN A 112 -9.76 3.32 -11.40
C ASN A 112 -8.58 2.84 -12.25
N THR A 113 -8.47 1.52 -12.43
CA THR A 113 -7.31 0.91 -13.09
C THR A 113 -7.57 0.53 -14.54
N GLY A 114 -8.83 0.46 -14.97
CA GLY A 114 -9.25 -0.06 -16.26
C GLY A 114 -9.10 -1.58 -16.39
N MET A 115 -8.82 -2.30 -15.29
CA MET A 115 -8.69 -3.75 -15.30
C MET A 115 -10.06 -4.43 -15.19
N PRO A 116 -10.31 -5.52 -15.94
CA PRO A 116 -11.53 -6.32 -15.79
C PRO A 116 -11.66 -6.89 -14.37
N LEU A 117 -12.89 -6.97 -13.83
CA LEU A 117 -13.18 -7.51 -12.49
C LEU A 117 -12.59 -8.92 -12.27
N GLY A 118 -12.67 -9.81 -13.27
CA GLY A 118 -12.07 -11.15 -13.22
C GLY A 118 -10.56 -11.11 -13.03
N THR A 119 -9.89 -10.14 -13.69
CA THR A 119 -8.45 -9.91 -13.54
C THR A 119 -8.09 -9.41 -12.13
N ILE A 120 -8.88 -8.49 -11.57
CA ILE A 120 -8.69 -8.00 -10.22
C ILE A 120 -8.80 -9.13 -9.21
N LYS A 121 -9.89 -9.93 -9.26
CA LYS A 121 -10.10 -11.07 -8.37
C LYS A 121 -8.95 -12.09 -8.43
N SER A 122 -8.53 -12.47 -9.65
CA SER A 122 -7.45 -13.44 -9.83
C SER A 122 -6.09 -12.91 -9.39
N ARG A 123 -5.80 -11.63 -9.65
CA ARG A 123 -4.56 -10.97 -9.18
C ARG A 123 -4.56 -10.84 -7.67
N LEU A 124 -5.67 -10.44 -7.05
CA LEU A 124 -5.78 -10.31 -5.60
C LEU A 124 -5.54 -11.65 -4.90
N ALA A 125 -6.17 -12.74 -5.36
CA ALA A 125 -5.95 -14.07 -4.80
C ALA A 125 -4.48 -14.49 -4.85
N ARG A 126 -3.81 -14.31 -6.01
CA ARG A 126 -2.38 -14.61 -6.15
C ARG A 126 -1.49 -13.67 -5.33
N ALA A 127 -1.87 -12.40 -5.21
CA ALA A 127 -1.14 -11.41 -4.44
C ALA A 127 -1.18 -11.72 -2.94
N ARG A 128 -2.36 -12.08 -2.42
CA ARG A 128 -2.53 -12.51 -1.02
C ARG A 128 -1.71 -13.76 -0.71
N GLY A 129 -1.69 -14.76 -1.62
CA GLY A 129 -0.81 -15.93 -1.48
C GLY A 129 0.66 -15.54 -1.36
N LYS A 130 1.17 -14.69 -2.28
CA LYS A 130 2.56 -14.21 -2.23
C LYS A 130 2.88 -13.39 -0.98
N LEU A 131 1.94 -12.58 -0.52
CA LEU A 131 2.10 -11.79 0.69
C LEU A 131 2.16 -12.71 1.91
N ARG A 132 1.26 -13.69 2.00
CA ARG A 132 1.28 -14.71 3.04
C ARG A 132 2.60 -15.46 3.07
N ASP A 133 3.05 -15.99 1.93
CA ASP A 133 4.30 -16.74 1.83
C ASP A 133 5.52 -15.90 2.24
N CYS A 134 5.53 -14.60 1.91
CA CYS A 134 6.57 -13.68 2.34
C CYS A 134 6.51 -13.42 3.85
N LEU A 135 5.32 -13.19 4.41
CA LEU A 135 5.13 -12.88 5.84
C LEU A 135 5.41 -14.09 6.75
N GLN A 136 5.39 -15.32 6.23
CA GLN A 136 5.81 -16.50 6.99
C GLN A 136 7.26 -16.41 7.50
N TYR A 137 8.15 -15.70 6.79
CA TYR A 137 9.52 -15.43 7.26
C TYR A 137 9.57 -14.49 8.47
N PHE A 138 8.48 -13.75 8.72
CA PHE A 138 8.32 -12.80 9.81
C PHE A 138 7.23 -13.23 10.80
N ARG A 139 6.97 -14.56 10.89
CA ARG A 139 5.86 -15.12 11.69
C ARG A 139 5.88 -14.69 13.16
N GLU A 140 7.06 -14.44 13.70
CA GLU A 140 7.24 -14.01 15.09
C GLU A 140 6.64 -12.62 15.34
N LEU A 141 6.63 -11.75 14.33
CA LEU A 141 6.03 -10.42 14.38
C LEU A 141 4.52 -10.44 14.20
N LEU A 142 3.95 -11.55 13.71
CA LEU A 142 2.51 -11.67 13.50
C LEU A 142 1.81 -11.92 14.83
N PRO A 143 0.65 -11.26 15.08
CA PRO A 143 -0.21 -11.59 16.20
C PRO A 143 -0.57 -13.10 16.22
N ALA A 144 -0.70 -13.70 17.38
CA ALA A 144 -0.86 -15.15 17.53
C ALA A 144 -2.00 -15.76 16.69
N ASN A 145 -3.09 -15.02 16.53
CA ASN A 145 -4.25 -15.41 15.71
C ASN A 145 -4.01 -15.40 14.20
N TYR A 146 -2.89 -14.88 13.73
CA TYR A 146 -2.49 -14.86 12.30
C TYR A 146 -1.26 -15.72 12.01
N ARG A 147 -0.69 -16.37 13.04
CA ARG A 147 0.39 -17.33 12.85
C ARG A 147 -0.21 -18.63 12.32
N LEU A 148 0.19 -19.01 11.10
CA LEU A 148 -0.19 -20.32 10.56
C LEU A 148 0.54 -21.40 11.34
N ASP A 149 -0.17 -22.47 11.71
CA ASP A 149 0.46 -23.68 12.22
C ASP A 149 1.34 -24.31 11.13
N ASP A 150 2.33 -25.11 11.52
CA ASP A 150 3.31 -25.72 10.59
C ASP A 150 2.65 -26.58 9.49
N GLU A 151 1.36 -26.88 9.60
CA GLU A 151 0.55 -27.63 8.62
C GLU A 151 -0.21 -26.72 7.63
N GLY A 152 -0.07 -25.39 7.70
CA GLY A 152 -0.68 -24.45 6.75
C GLY A 152 -2.20 -24.29 6.89
N ASN A 153 -2.78 -24.71 7.99
CA ASN A 153 -4.20 -24.61 8.30
C ASN A 153 -4.46 -23.38 9.20
N LEU A 154 -5.51 -22.62 8.86
CA LEU A 154 -6.03 -21.52 9.69
C LEU A 154 -6.91 -22.10 10.79
#